data_130b4f1020ccc9ab47e222b1c9d6ecea
#
_entry.id   130b4f1020ccc9ab47e222b1c9d6ecea
#
_cell.length_a   1.000
_cell.length_b   1.000
_cell.length_c   1.000
_cell.angle_alpha   90.00
_cell.angle_beta   90.00
_cell.angle_gamma   90.00
#
_symmetry.space_group_name_H-M   'P 1'
#
loop_
_entity.id
_entity.type
_entity.pdbx_description
1 polymer ?
#
loop_
_entity_poly.entity_id
_entity_poly.type
_entity_poly.pdbx_seq_one_letter_code
_entity_poly.pdbx_strand_id
1 'polypeptide(L)'
;MMKRLFIDYELTDGTVGTTRVYAADKVLAEKTCRMHSWPVEDGPRLMTIMLYSALKRTNAITDDYETFVDATLVDYQARTEDMDEENPTRSE
;
A
#
# COMPACT_ATOMS: atom_id res chain seq x y z
N MET A 1 -4.65 -16.06 13.36
CA MET A 1 -3.36 -15.90 12.67
C MET A 1 -3.34 -14.56 11.92
N MET A 2 -2.28 -13.80 12.10
CA MET A 2 -2.15 -12.52 11.43
C MET A 2 -1.43 -12.66 10.09
N LYS A 3 -1.81 -11.82 9.15
CA LYS A 3 -1.15 -11.76 7.86
C LYS A 3 -0.64 -10.36 7.61
N ARG A 4 0.46 -10.28 6.87
CA ARG A 4 1.02 -9.01 6.42
C ARG A 4 0.55 -8.73 5.02
N LEU A 5 0.19 -7.50 4.76
CA LEU A 5 -0.20 -7.07 3.43
C LEU A 5 0.99 -6.37 2.78
N PHE A 6 1.39 -6.86 1.63
CA PHE A 6 2.44 -6.25 0.81
C PHE A 6 1.86 -5.85 -0.53
N ILE A 7 2.43 -4.80 -1.10
CA ILE A 7 2.07 -4.40 -2.47
C ILE A 7 3.34 -4.30 -3.27
N ASP A 8 3.39 -5.09 -4.36
CA ASP A 8 4.44 -4.97 -5.35
C ASP A 8 4.01 -3.91 -6.34
N TYR A 9 4.93 -3.06 -6.79
CA TYR A 9 4.55 -1.92 -7.63
C TYR A 9 5.60 -1.65 -8.69
N GLU A 10 5.16 -0.99 -9.75
CA GLU A 10 6.03 -0.53 -10.83
C GLU A 10 5.73 0.93 -11.11
N LEU A 11 6.78 1.73 -11.25
CA LEU A 11 6.66 3.15 -11.52
C LEU A 11 7.09 3.46 -12.94
N THR A 12 6.66 4.63 -13.44
CA THR A 12 6.92 5.03 -14.83
C THR A 12 8.40 5.24 -15.12
N ASP A 13 9.22 5.47 -14.08
CA ASP A 13 10.68 5.61 -14.29
C ASP A 13 11.39 4.27 -14.31
N GLY A 14 10.65 3.16 -14.27
CA GLY A 14 11.23 1.83 -14.31
C GLY A 14 11.48 1.21 -12.94
N THR A 15 11.25 1.96 -11.87
CA THR A 15 11.43 1.42 -10.52
C THR A 15 10.41 0.32 -10.26
N VAL A 16 10.88 -0.79 -9.72
CA VAL A 16 10.03 -1.91 -9.29
C VAL A 16 10.39 -2.19 -7.84
N GLY A 17 9.37 -2.29 -7.00
CA GLY A 17 9.63 -2.52 -5.58
C GLY A 17 8.45 -3.17 -4.89
N THR A 18 8.63 -3.35 -3.59
CA THR A 18 7.61 -3.93 -2.71
C THR A 18 7.55 -3.09 -1.45
N THR A 19 6.36 -2.80 -0.98
CA THR A 19 6.19 -2.10 0.28
C THR A 19 5.17 -2.83 1.15
N ARG A 20 5.32 -2.69 2.47
CA ARG A 20 4.37 -3.26 3.41
C ARG A 20 3.36 -2.21 3.80
N VAL A 21 2.09 -2.61 3.84
CA VAL A 21 1.01 -1.74 4.28
C VAL A 21 0.85 -1.89 5.79
N TYR A 22 0.94 -0.77 6.50
CA TYR A 22 0.76 -0.74 7.94
C TYR A 22 -0.66 -0.31 8.29
N ALA A 23 -1.03 -0.49 9.55
CA ALA A 23 -2.33 -0.02 10.01
C ALA A 23 -2.53 1.47 9.76
N ALA A 24 -1.46 2.26 9.92
CA ALA A 24 -1.54 3.70 9.65
C ALA A 24 -1.93 3.99 8.21
N ASP A 25 -1.45 3.18 7.28
CA ASP A 25 -1.79 3.37 5.86
C ASP A 25 -3.26 3.06 5.61
N LYS A 26 -3.80 2.04 6.29
CA LYS A 26 -5.21 1.69 6.15
C LYS A 26 -6.11 2.78 6.70
N VAL A 27 -5.74 3.33 7.87
CA VAL A 27 -6.52 4.41 8.47
C VAL A 27 -6.49 5.66 7.60
N LEU A 28 -5.31 5.98 7.06
CA LEU A 28 -5.19 7.14 6.19
C LEU A 28 -6.00 6.96 4.91
N ALA A 29 -6.03 5.74 4.37
CA ALA A 29 -6.82 5.47 3.17
C ALA A 29 -8.31 5.69 3.43
N GLU A 30 -8.80 5.22 4.57
CA GLU A 30 -10.19 5.44 4.93
C GLU A 30 -10.49 6.94 5.07
N LYS A 31 -9.61 7.65 5.78
CA LYS A 31 -9.78 9.07 5.99
C LYS A 31 -9.78 9.83 4.66
N THR A 32 -8.89 9.47 3.76
CA THR A 32 -8.80 10.12 2.45
C THR A 32 -10.09 9.91 1.65
N CYS A 33 -10.62 8.70 1.67
CA CYS A 33 -11.89 8.43 0.99
C CYS A 33 -13.01 9.30 1.55
N ARG A 34 -13.08 9.41 2.88
CA ARG A 34 -14.12 10.22 3.52
C ARG A 34 -13.98 11.69 3.16
N MET A 35 -12.76 12.19 3.11
CA MET A 35 -12.51 13.60 2.77
C MET A 35 -12.94 13.95 1.36
N HIS A 36 -12.89 12.98 0.46
CA HIS A 36 -13.29 13.18 -0.94
C HIS A 36 -14.70 12.69 -1.23
N SER A 37 -15.41 12.24 -0.21
CA SER A 37 -16.76 11.67 -0.36
C SER A 37 -16.76 10.45 -1.28
N TRP A 38 -15.67 9.70 -1.28
CA TRP A 38 -15.58 8.45 -2.02
C TRP A 38 -16.05 7.30 -1.13
N PRO A 39 -16.66 6.27 -1.71
CA PRO A 39 -17.02 5.09 -0.91
C PRO A 39 -15.78 4.45 -0.30
N VAL A 40 -15.90 4.03 0.95
CA VAL A 40 -14.83 3.29 1.62
C VAL A 40 -15.13 1.81 1.43
N GLU A 41 -14.60 1.23 0.37
CA GLU A 41 -14.85 -0.17 0.04
C GLU A 41 -13.62 -0.75 -0.61
N ASP A 42 -13.47 -2.05 -0.50
CA ASP A 42 -12.34 -2.75 -1.11
C ASP A 42 -12.37 -2.55 -2.61
N GLY A 43 -11.21 -2.31 -3.19
CA GLY A 43 -11.12 -2.11 -4.62
C GLY A 43 -9.86 -1.34 -4.97
N PRO A 44 -9.71 -1.03 -6.26
CA PRO A 44 -8.48 -0.39 -6.73
C PRO A 44 -8.20 0.95 -6.07
N ARG A 45 -9.23 1.76 -5.82
CA ARG A 45 -9.01 3.07 -5.23
C ARG A 45 -8.43 2.96 -3.83
N LEU A 46 -9.05 2.14 -2.99
CA LEU A 46 -8.59 2.00 -1.61
C LEU A 46 -7.17 1.43 -1.58
N MET A 47 -6.91 0.42 -2.38
CA MET A 47 -5.60 -0.21 -2.44
C MET A 47 -4.54 0.77 -2.94
N THR A 48 -4.88 1.59 -3.94
CA THR A 48 -3.95 2.58 -4.48
C THR A 48 -3.62 3.65 -3.43
N ILE A 49 -4.60 4.06 -2.64
CA ILE A 49 -4.35 5.03 -1.57
C ILE A 49 -3.46 4.43 -0.50
N MET A 50 -3.67 3.16 -0.15
CA MET A 50 -2.79 2.50 0.82
C MET A 50 -1.36 2.41 0.31
N LEU A 51 -1.19 2.09 -0.97
CA LEU A 51 0.13 2.06 -1.59
C LEU A 51 0.77 3.45 -1.55
N TYR A 52 0.03 4.47 -1.93
CA TYR A 52 0.51 5.84 -1.91
C TYR A 52 0.96 6.23 -0.51
N SER A 53 0.15 5.94 0.50
CA SER A 53 0.49 6.25 1.88
C SER A 53 1.79 5.57 2.30
N ALA A 54 1.94 4.29 1.98
CA ALA A 54 3.14 3.55 2.36
C ALA A 54 4.38 4.12 1.68
N LEU A 55 4.29 4.48 0.41
CA LEU A 55 5.42 5.03 -0.32
C LEU A 55 5.80 6.42 0.17
N LYS A 56 4.81 7.24 0.55
CA LYS A 56 5.09 8.55 1.14
C LYS A 56 5.74 8.40 2.50
N ARG A 57 5.23 7.47 3.30
CA ARG A 57 5.77 7.25 4.65
C ARG A 57 7.23 6.82 4.62
N THR A 58 7.60 6.05 3.61
CA THR A 58 8.98 5.58 3.49
C THR A 58 9.84 6.48 2.62
N ASN A 59 9.31 7.62 2.19
CA ASN A 59 10.02 8.59 1.35
C ASN A 59 10.42 8.03 -0.01
N ALA A 60 9.69 7.04 -0.49
CA ALA A 60 9.95 6.47 -1.82
C ALA A 60 9.44 7.38 -2.93
N ILE A 61 8.43 8.20 -2.64
CA ILE A 61 7.89 9.18 -3.58
C ILE A 61 7.63 10.49 -2.85
N THR A 62 7.54 11.57 -3.62
CA THR A 62 7.22 12.90 -3.09
C THR A 62 5.97 13.49 -3.72
N ASP A 63 5.36 12.77 -4.66
CA ASP A 63 4.20 13.24 -5.42
C ASP A 63 2.98 13.45 -4.53
N ASP A 64 2.05 14.31 -4.98
CA ASP A 64 0.72 14.26 -4.41
C ASP A 64 -0.04 13.06 -4.99
N TYR A 65 -1.21 12.78 -4.44
CA TYR A 65 -1.93 11.55 -4.82
C TYR A 65 -2.34 11.56 -6.30
N GLU A 66 -2.84 12.69 -6.80
CA GLU A 66 -3.28 12.75 -8.19
C GLU A 66 -2.12 12.56 -9.16
N THR A 67 -1.00 13.19 -8.89
CA THR A 67 0.19 13.02 -9.72
C THR A 67 0.68 11.58 -9.66
N PHE A 68 0.66 10.99 -8.46
CA PHE A 68 1.09 9.60 -8.31
C PHE A 68 0.25 8.67 -9.19
N VAL A 69 -1.06 8.80 -9.14
CA VAL A 69 -1.96 7.92 -9.89
C VAL A 69 -1.86 8.18 -11.39
N ASP A 70 -1.79 9.45 -11.78
CA ASP A 70 -1.88 9.80 -13.20
C ASP A 70 -0.55 9.65 -13.94
N ALA A 71 0.56 9.90 -13.26
CA ALA A 71 1.83 10.03 -13.96
C ALA A 71 2.93 9.11 -13.45
N THR A 72 2.83 8.58 -12.24
CA THR A 72 3.95 7.89 -11.61
C THR A 72 3.75 6.39 -11.48
N LEU A 73 2.54 5.96 -11.12
CA LEU A 73 2.26 4.53 -10.92
C LEU A 73 1.86 3.87 -12.23
N VAL A 74 2.56 2.79 -12.57
CA VAL A 74 2.20 1.99 -13.74
C VAL A 74 1.20 0.90 -13.34
N ASP A 75 1.55 0.11 -12.32
CA ASP A 75 0.71 -1.01 -11.94
C ASP A 75 1.14 -1.49 -10.55
N TYR A 76 0.31 -2.31 -9.94
CA TYR A 76 0.61 -2.88 -8.64
C TYR A 76 -0.10 -4.21 -8.47
N GLN A 77 0.37 -4.98 -7.50
CA GLN A 77 -0.26 -6.25 -7.15
C GLN A 77 -0.15 -6.44 -5.65
N ALA A 78 -1.28 -6.64 -4.98
CA ALA A 78 -1.30 -6.89 -3.54
C ALA A 78 -1.15 -8.37 -3.26
N ARG A 79 -0.46 -8.69 -2.16
CA ARG A 79 -0.35 -10.07 -1.70
C ARG A 79 -0.22 -10.08 -0.19
N THR A 80 -0.55 -11.20 0.42
CA THR A 80 -0.44 -11.35 1.86
C THR A 80 0.52 -12.49 2.19
N GLU A 81 1.17 -12.38 3.34
CA GLU A 81 2.07 -13.40 3.85
C GLU A 81 1.70 -13.72 5.29
N ASP A 82 1.80 -14.99 5.63
CA ASP A 82 1.56 -15.46 6.98
C ASP A 82 2.68 -15.04 7.91
N MET A 83 2.32 -14.45 9.04
CA MET A 83 3.34 -14.07 10.02
C MET A 83 3.88 -15.24 10.79
N ASP A 84 3.12 -16.31 10.87
CA ASP A 84 3.55 -17.48 11.63
C ASP A 84 4.82 -18.10 11.09
N GLU A 85 5.05 -17.94 9.82
CA GLU A 85 6.23 -18.53 9.22
C GLU A 85 7.50 -17.90 9.70
N GLU A 86 7.41 -16.73 10.27
CA GLU A 86 8.60 -16.04 10.76
C GLU A 86 8.95 -16.40 12.15
N ASN A 87 8.13 -17.18 12.75
CA ASN A 87 8.25 -17.39 14.14
C ASN A 87 8.30 -18.88 14.40
N PRO A 88 9.18 -19.48 13.80
CA PRO A 88 9.23 -20.91 13.95
C PRO A 88 9.89 -21.26 15.21
N THR A 89 9.98 -21.00 15.32
CA THR A 89 10.49 -21.22 16.03
C THR A 89 10.39 -20.90 17.06
N ARG A 90 10.11 -20.46 17.11
CA ARG A 90 9.93 -20.19 18.15
C ARG A 90 9.80 -21.11 18.79
N SER A 91 10.01 -21.46 18.44
CA SER A 91 9.92 -22.13 18.89
C SER A 91 10.28 -22.70 19.22
N GLU A 92 10.58 -22.59 18.95
CA GLU A 92 10.90 -22.97 19.30
C GLU A 92 11.20 -23.29 19.75
#